data_d1c22ee89c4ef5f774fc480666cabdf3
#
_entry.id   d1c22ee89c4ef5f774fc480666cabdf3
#
_cell.length_a   1.000
_cell.length_b   1.000
_cell.length_c   1.000
_cell.angle_alpha   90.00
_cell.angle_beta   90.00
_cell.angle_gamma   90.00
#
_symmetry.space_group_name_H-M   'P 1'
#
loop_
_entity.id
_entity.type
_entity.pdbx_description
1 polymer ?
#
loop_
_entity_poly.entity_id
_entity_poly.type
_entity_poly.pdbx_seq_one_letter_code
_entity_poly.pdbx_strand_id
1 'polypeptide(L)'
;MSKLTEKVALVTGGSRGIGAAIAKRLAADGASVAITYAKDASAASAVVKAIKLDGGKAVAIQADAADVEAVKGAVEKTVATFGRLDVLVNNAGTAIPKTFEETTFDEMDRVIDINVRGTLAATQAALKHMKSGGRIIMIGSSVGERVLVPGLVPYAATKGAVKMFTQGLAREVGGRGITVNNVQPGPIDTDLNPAAGDWAVPQKAVTALDRYGRVDEVAALVAFVAGPESSYITGANLTVDGGMNA
;
A
#
# COMPACT_ATOMS: atom_id res chain seq x y z
N MET A 1 7.08 -0.60 25.07
CA MET A 1 5.69 -0.25 24.72
C MET A 1 5.53 -0.44 23.21
N SER A 2 4.42 -0.97 22.77
CA SER A 2 4.11 -1.12 21.35
C SER A 2 4.02 0.26 20.67
N LYS A 3 4.66 0.42 19.50
CA LYS A 3 4.85 1.74 18.84
C LYS A 3 3.55 2.37 18.32
N LEU A 4 2.49 1.55 18.11
CA LEU A 4 1.22 1.98 17.53
C LEU A 4 0.02 1.73 18.47
N THR A 5 0.26 1.59 19.76
CA THR A 5 -0.82 1.46 20.75
C THR A 5 -1.84 2.59 20.60
N GLU A 6 -3.14 2.24 20.67
CA GLU A 6 -4.28 3.16 20.47
C GLU A 6 -4.39 3.81 19.07
N LYS A 7 -3.58 3.39 18.12
CA LYS A 7 -3.69 3.84 16.73
C LYS A 7 -4.64 2.93 15.94
N VAL A 8 -5.29 3.51 14.94
CA VAL A 8 -6.14 2.82 13.99
C VAL A 8 -5.53 2.94 12.59
N ALA A 9 -5.34 1.81 11.95
CA ALA A 9 -4.82 1.74 10.59
C ALA A 9 -5.87 1.17 9.62
N LEU A 10 -5.95 1.74 8.43
CA LEU A 10 -6.65 1.17 7.28
C LEU A 10 -5.62 0.77 6.22
N VAL A 11 -5.64 -0.49 5.80
CA VAL A 11 -4.80 -1.03 4.72
C VAL A 11 -5.68 -1.45 3.56
N THR A 12 -5.60 -0.73 2.43
CA THR A 12 -6.35 -1.12 1.24
C THR A 12 -5.72 -2.33 0.57
N GLY A 13 -6.55 -3.28 0.07
CA GLY A 13 -6.04 -4.53 -0.53
C GLY A 13 -5.27 -5.41 0.46
N GLY A 14 -5.73 -5.48 1.72
CA GLY A 14 -5.03 -6.15 2.82
C GLY A 14 -5.27 -7.65 2.95
N SER A 15 -5.92 -8.32 1.99
CA SER A 15 -6.27 -9.74 2.10
C SER A 15 -5.15 -10.71 1.73
N ARG A 16 -4.09 -10.26 1.05
CA ARG A 16 -2.95 -11.09 0.61
C ARG A 16 -1.68 -10.26 0.40
N GLY A 17 -0.58 -10.96 0.13
CA GLY A 17 0.70 -10.36 -0.27
C GLY A 17 1.22 -9.29 0.70
N ILE A 18 1.72 -8.19 0.14
CA ILE A 18 2.28 -7.06 0.88
C ILE A 18 1.25 -6.47 1.85
N GLY A 19 0.01 -6.28 1.41
CA GLY A 19 -1.05 -5.69 2.25
C GLY A 19 -1.37 -6.52 3.49
N ALA A 20 -1.42 -7.84 3.36
CA ALA A 20 -1.64 -8.74 4.50
C ALA A 20 -0.46 -8.72 5.50
N ALA A 21 0.79 -8.69 4.98
CA ALA A 21 1.98 -8.57 5.82
C ALA A 21 2.00 -7.23 6.58
N ILE A 22 1.67 -6.13 5.91
CA ILE A 22 1.54 -4.81 6.53
C ILE A 22 0.47 -4.82 7.62
N ALA A 23 -0.73 -5.35 7.33
CA ALA A 23 -1.82 -5.41 8.30
C ALA A 23 -1.44 -6.18 9.58
N LYS A 24 -0.83 -7.36 9.42
CA LYS A 24 -0.33 -8.18 10.53
C LYS A 24 0.76 -7.45 11.33
N ARG A 25 1.70 -6.81 10.64
CA ARG A 25 2.79 -6.08 11.29
C ARG A 25 2.28 -4.87 12.08
N LEU A 26 1.40 -4.04 11.52
CA LEU A 26 0.83 -2.90 12.23
C LEU A 26 0.02 -3.35 13.45
N ALA A 27 -0.71 -4.47 13.36
CA ALA A 27 -1.42 -5.06 14.48
C ALA A 27 -0.47 -5.57 15.58
N ALA A 28 0.62 -6.24 15.22
CA ALA A 28 1.66 -6.68 16.15
C ALA A 28 2.35 -5.49 16.84
N ASP A 29 2.47 -4.34 16.15
CA ASP A 29 2.96 -3.09 16.72
C ASP A 29 1.87 -2.33 17.53
N GLY A 30 0.66 -2.93 17.73
CA GLY A 30 -0.39 -2.47 18.66
C GLY A 30 -1.55 -1.69 18.02
N ALA A 31 -1.58 -1.53 16.71
CA ALA A 31 -2.69 -0.86 16.04
C ALA A 31 -3.96 -1.73 15.97
N SER A 32 -5.13 -1.09 16.01
CA SER A 32 -6.37 -1.70 15.50
C SER A 32 -6.39 -1.55 13.99
N VAL A 33 -6.65 -2.64 13.24
CA VAL A 33 -6.46 -2.66 11.79
C VAL A 33 -7.76 -2.96 11.05
N ALA A 34 -8.13 -2.10 10.11
CA ALA A 34 -9.09 -2.44 9.07
C ALA A 34 -8.33 -2.81 7.79
N ILE A 35 -8.79 -3.83 7.09
CA ILE A 35 -8.31 -4.17 5.75
C ILE A 35 -9.45 -4.10 4.75
N THR A 36 -9.16 -3.68 3.50
CA THR A 36 -10.12 -3.87 2.42
C THR A 36 -9.76 -5.06 1.54
N TYR A 37 -10.77 -5.63 0.89
CA TYR A 37 -10.63 -6.66 -0.13
C TYR A 37 -11.70 -6.49 -1.22
N ALA A 38 -11.43 -6.91 -2.46
CA ALA A 38 -12.39 -6.80 -3.55
C ALA A 38 -13.34 -8.01 -3.61
N LYS A 39 -12.79 -9.23 -3.74
CA LYS A 39 -13.57 -10.45 -4.03
C LYS A 39 -13.37 -11.58 -3.02
N ASP A 40 -12.15 -11.80 -2.55
CA ASP A 40 -11.83 -12.97 -1.71
C ASP A 40 -12.06 -12.68 -0.23
N ALA A 41 -13.28 -12.93 0.22
CA ALA A 41 -13.68 -12.79 1.62
C ALA A 41 -12.99 -13.82 2.52
N SER A 42 -12.66 -15.02 2.00
CA SER A 42 -11.99 -16.08 2.75
C SER A 42 -10.57 -15.67 3.12
N ALA A 43 -9.80 -15.19 2.13
CA ALA A 43 -8.46 -14.67 2.37
C ALA A 43 -8.46 -13.49 3.35
N ALA A 44 -9.40 -12.55 3.21
CA ALA A 44 -9.52 -11.43 4.13
C ALA A 44 -9.86 -11.89 5.56
N SER A 45 -10.77 -12.85 5.70
CA SER A 45 -11.14 -13.46 7.00
C SER A 45 -9.95 -14.17 7.65
N ALA A 46 -9.12 -14.86 6.86
CA ALA A 46 -7.92 -15.53 7.37
C ALA A 46 -6.91 -14.53 7.95
N VAL A 47 -6.69 -13.36 7.29
CA VAL A 47 -5.83 -12.31 7.84
C VAL A 47 -6.38 -11.75 9.15
N VAL A 48 -7.68 -11.44 9.19
CA VAL A 48 -8.33 -10.94 10.42
C VAL A 48 -8.25 -11.96 11.54
N LYS A 49 -8.49 -13.25 11.26
CA LYS A 49 -8.38 -14.33 12.23
C LYS A 49 -6.96 -14.46 12.80
N ALA A 50 -5.94 -14.40 11.94
CA ALA A 50 -4.54 -14.45 12.38
C ALA A 50 -4.22 -13.30 13.33
N ILE A 51 -4.59 -12.06 12.98
CA ILE A 51 -4.37 -10.88 13.84
C ILE A 51 -5.08 -11.05 15.21
N LYS A 52 -6.32 -11.57 15.21
CA LYS A 52 -7.07 -11.77 16.45
C LYS A 52 -6.49 -12.89 17.33
N LEU A 53 -5.97 -13.96 16.73
CA LEU A 53 -5.29 -15.03 17.44
C LEU A 53 -4.02 -14.55 18.15
N ASP A 54 -3.33 -13.57 17.55
CA ASP A 54 -2.16 -12.93 18.13
C ASP A 54 -2.53 -11.79 19.13
N GLY A 55 -3.81 -11.70 19.53
CA GLY A 55 -4.30 -10.72 20.51
C GLY A 55 -4.60 -9.33 19.94
N GLY A 56 -4.45 -9.13 18.63
CA GLY A 56 -4.73 -7.85 17.97
C GLY A 56 -6.22 -7.64 17.66
N LYS A 57 -6.57 -6.44 17.18
CA LYS A 57 -7.92 -6.08 16.75
C LYS A 57 -7.93 -5.84 15.24
N ALA A 58 -8.80 -6.56 14.52
CA ALA A 58 -8.92 -6.36 13.08
C ALA A 58 -10.35 -6.60 12.56
N VAL A 59 -10.66 -5.92 11.44
CA VAL A 59 -11.89 -6.12 10.65
C VAL A 59 -11.56 -6.14 9.16
N ALA A 60 -12.36 -6.88 8.39
CA ALA A 60 -12.31 -6.87 6.93
C ALA A 60 -13.53 -6.15 6.37
N ILE A 61 -13.32 -5.31 5.36
CA ILE A 61 -14.34 -4.51 4.71
C ILE A 61 -14.28 -4.79 3.21
N GLN A 62 -15.37 -5.23 2.61
CA GLN A 62 -15.42 -5.40 1.17
C GLN A 62 -15.46 -4.04 0.48
N ALA A 63 -14.48 -3.75 -0.36
CA ALA A 63 -14.42 -2.57 -1.20
C ALA A 63 -13.47 -2.84 -2.40
N ASP A 64 -13.99 -2.79 -3.60
CA ASP A 64 -13.15 -2.79 -4.81
C ASP A 64 -12.46 -1.43 -4.91
N ALA A 65 -11.14 -1.43 -5.05
CA ALA A 65 -10.36 -0.19 -5.13
C ALA A 65 -10.65 0.66 -6.40
N ALA A 66 -11.28 0.08 -7.43
CA ALA A 66 -11.76 0.82 -8.59
C ALA A 66 -13.11 1.54 -8.35
N ASP A 67 -13.83 1.17 -7.29
CA ASP A 67 -15.10 1.81 -6.92
C ASP A 67 -14.85 2.88 -5.86
N VAL A 68 -14.92 4.14 -6.29
CA VAL A 68 -14.67 5.32 -5.46
C VAL A 68 -15.59 5.37 -4.24
N GLU A 69 -16.87 5.02 -4.39
CA GLU A 69 -17.83 5.09 -3.29
C GLU A 69 -17.63 3.93 -2.30
N ALA A 70 -17.30 2.73 -2.79
CA ALA A 70 -16.92 1.61 -1.93
C ALA A 70 -15.65 1.93 -1.11
N VAL A 71 -14.65 2.57 -1.73
CA VAL A 71 -13.41 2.98 -1.06
C VAL A 71 -13.68 4.04 0.02
N LYS A 72 -14.47 5.08 -0.27
CA LYS A 72 -14.90 6.08 0.72
C LYS A 72 -15.68 5.43 1.86
N GLY A 73 -16.63 4.56 1.54
CA GLY A 73 -17.40 3.80 2.52
C GLY A 73 -16.53 2.94 3.44
N ALA A 74 -15.42 2.39 2.93
CA ALA A 74 -14.48 1.62 3.75
C ALA A 74 -13.75 2.51 4.78
N VAL A 75 -13.41 3.74 4.43
CA VAL A 75 -12.86 4.72 5.38
C VAL A 75 -13.87 5.05 6.47
N GLU A 76 -15.10 5.40 6.09
CA GLU A 76 -16.18 5.72 7.04
C GLU A 76 -16.46 4.54 7.98
N LYS A 77 -16.52 3.32 7.45
CA LYS A 77 -16.74 2.11 8.25
C LYS A 77 -15.58 1.82 9.21
N THR A 78 -14.34 2.15 8.82
CA THR A 78 -13.17 2.04 9.71
C THR A 78 -13.32 2.99 10.89
N VAL A 79 -13.65 4.25 10.62
CA VAL A 79 -13.87 5.26 11.65
C VAL A 79 -15.06 4.89 12.55
N ALA A 80 -16.18 4.44 11.99
CA ALA A 80 -17.33 3.99 12.75
C ALA A 80 -17.01 2.80 13.67
N THR A 81 -16.13 1.89 13.23
CA THR A 81 -15.76 0.68 13.98
C THR A 81 -14.79 0.98 15.14
N PHE A 82 -13.80 1.85 14.91
CA PHE A 82 -12.70 2.06 15.85
C PHE A 82 -12.64 3.48 16.44
N GLY A 83 -13.53 4.39 16.03
CA GLY A 83 -13.66 5.73 16.57
C GLY A 83 -12.69 6.77 16.00
N ARG A 84 -11.70 6.34 15.18
CA ARG A 84 -10.65 7.21 14.63
C ARG A 84 -9.97 6.58 13.41
N LEU A 85 -9.12 7.36 12.73
CA LEU A 85 -8.19 6.87 11.71
C LEU A 85 -6.87 7.64 11.85
N ASP A 86 -5.78 6.93 12.10
CA ASP A 86 -4.45 7.50 12.28
C ASP A 86 -3.49 7.18 11.14
N VAL A 87 -3.60 5.97 10.58
CA VAL A 87 -2.71 5.48 9.53
C VAL A 87 -3.53 5.00 8.34
N LEU A 88 -3.30 5.58 7.18
CA LEU A 88 -3.81 5.07 5.90
C LEU A 88 -2.66 4.47 5.11
N VAL A 89 -2.78 3.19 4.73
CA VAL A 89 -1.88 2.54 3.79
C VAL A 89 -2.62 2.26 2.49
N ASN A 90 -2.33 3.04 1.47
CA ASN A 90 -2.81 2.85 0.10
C ASN A 90 -1.97 1.75 -0.57
N ASN A 91 -2.36 0.50 -0.36
CA ASN A 91 -1.66 -0.67 -0.88
C ASN A 91 -2.39 -1.34 -2.06
N ALA A 92 -3.70 -1.20 -2.17
CA ALA A 92 -4.44 -1.79 -3.30
C ALA A 92 -3.82 -1.39 -4.63
N GLY A 93 -3.54 -2.38 -5.47
CA GLY A 93 -2.90 -2.15 -6.75
C GLY A 93 -2.99 -3.37 -7.66
N THR A 94 -2.87 -3.11 -8.96
CA THR A 94 -2.83 -4.13 -10.01
C THR A 94 -1.84 -3.73 -11.09
N ALA A 95 -1.38 -4.73 -11.84
CA ALA A 95 -0.58 -4.56 -13.04
C ALA A 95 -1.12 -5.51 -14.12
N ILE A 96 -1.00 -5.10 -15.38
CA ILE A 96 -1.33 -5.92 -16.54
C ILE A 96 -0.06 -5.96 -17.40
N PRO A 97 0.75 -7.02 -17.29
CA PRO A 97 1.99 -7.16 -18.06
C PRO A 97 1.65 -7.44 -19.55
N LYS A 98 1.69 -6.39 -20.36
CA LYS A 98 1.50 -6.41 -21.81
C LYS A 98 2.31 -5.31 -22.45
N THR A 99 2.64 -5.45 -23.75
CA THR A 99 3.15 -4.31 -24.51
C THR A 99 2.10 -3.20 -24.56
N PHE A 100 2.55 -1.97 -24.66
CA PHE A 100 1.63 -0.83 -24.68
C PHE A 100 0.64 -0.89 -25.85
N GLU A 101 1.11 -1.36 -27.00
CA GLU A 101 0.32 -1.53 -28.22
C GLU A 101 -0.81 -2.55 -28.05
N GLU A 102 -0.57 -3.61 -27.27
CA GLU A 102 -1.57 -4.68 -27.04
C GLU A 102 -2.51 -4.38 -25.87
N THR A 103 -2.19 -3.37 -25.04
CA THR A 103 -3.02 -3.02 -23.88
C THR A 103 -4.26 -2.25 -24.33
N THR A 104 -5.45 -2.77 -24.02
CA THR A 104 -6.71 -2.09 -24.33
C THR A 104 -6.95 -0.91 -23.40
N PHE A 105 -7.79 0.04 -23.82
CA PHE A 105 -8.19 1.17 -22.95
C PHE A 105 -8.91 0.70 -21.69
N ASP A 106 -9.77 -0.31 -21.75
CA ASP A 106 -10.44 -0.90 -20.58
C ASP A 106 -9.43 -1.45 -19.56
N GLU A 107 -8.36 -2.08 -20.03
CA GLU A 107 -7.26 -2.55 -19.19
C GLU A 107 -6.47 -1.37 -18.58
N MET A 108 -6.21 -0.32 -19.35
CA MET A 108 -5.55 0.90 -18.85
C MET A 108 -6.42 1.60 -17.80
N ASP A 109 -7.71 1.78 -18.09
CA ASP A 109 -8.67 2.39 -17.17
C ASP A 109 -8.74 1.59 -15.87
N ARG A 110 -8.78 0.26 -15.94
CA ARG A 110 -8.76 -0.60 -14.74
C ARG A 110 -7.51 -0.38 -13.89
N VAL A 111 -6.33 -0.26 -14.50
CA VAL A 111 -5.08 0.01 -13.79
C VAL A 111 -5.10 1.41 -13.16
N ILE A 112 -5.58 2.42 -13.88
CA ILE A 112 -5.70 3.79 -13.40
C ILE A 112 -6.73 3.88 -12.26
N ASP A 113 -7.89 3.26 -12.41
CA ASP A 113 -8.96 3.30 -11.41
C ASP A 113 -8.50 2.72 -10.08
N ILE A 114 -7.82 1.56 -10.11
CA ILE A 114 -7.33 0.93 -8.88
C ILE A 114 -6.14 1.69 -8.29
N ASN A 115 -5.10 1.94 -9.10
CA ASN A 115 -3.82 2.42 -8.57
C ASN A 115 -3.82 3.92 -8.27
N VAL A 116 -4.62 4.70 -9.00
CA VAL A 116 -4.65 6.16 -8.87
C VAL A 116 -5.97 6.62 -8.26
N ARG A 117 -7.11 6.42 -8.94
CA ARG A 117 -8.39 6.98 -8.47
C ARG A 117 -8.79 6.43 -7.10
N GLY A 118 -8.62 5.13 -6.86
CA GLY A 118 -8.86 4.52 -5.55
C GLY A 118 -7.96 5.08 -4.46
N THR A 119 -6.68 5.28 -4.77
CA THR A 119 -5.71 5.92 -3.86
C THR A 119 -6.12 7.35 -3.50
N LEU A 120 -6.52 8.15 -4.49
CA LEU A 120 -7.00 9.53 -4.29
C LEU A 120 -8.28 9.54 -3.44
N ALA A 121 -9.24 8.66 -3.74
CA ALA A 121 -10.51 8.55 -3.03
C ALA A 121 -10.34 8.18 -1.56
N ALA A 122 -9.52 7.15 -1.26
CA ALA A 122 -9.21 6.74 0.10
C ALA A 122 -8.53 7.86 0.88
N THR A 123 -7.57 8.53 0.25
CA THR A 123 -6.81 9.62 0.87
C THR A 123 -7.71 10.82 1.17
N GLN A 124 -8.53 11.24 0.21
CA GLN A 124 -9.46 12.36 0.40
C GLN A 124 -10.47 12.08 1.52
N ALA A 125 -11.03 10.87 1.58
CA ALA A 125 -11.94 10.47 2.65
C ALA A 125 -11.22 10.43 4.01
N ALA A 126 -10.02 9.84 4.07
CA ALA A 126 -9.24 9.72 5.32
C ALA A 126 -8.87 11.08 5.92
N LEU A 127 -8.52 12.06 5.08
CA LEU A 127 -8.15 13.42 5.53
C LEU A 127 -9.25 14.16 6.29
N LYS A 128 -10.51 13.78 6.14
CA LYS A 128 -11.64 14.34 6.91
C LYS A 128 -11.60 13.91 8.38
N HIS A 129 -10.99 12.76 8.67
CA HIS A 129 -10.94 12.14 9.99
C HIS A 129 -9.56 12.21 10.66
N MET A 130 -8.50 12.39 9.86
CA MET A 130 -7.14 12.43 10.35
C MET A 130 -6.83 13.72 11.11
N LYS A 131 -6.20 13.55 12.27
CA LYS A 131 -5.70 14.63 13.14
C LYS A 131 -4.18 14.71 13.06
N SER A 132 -3.60 15.65 13.79
CA SER A 132 -2.14 15.76 13.97
C SER A 132 -1.55 14.43 14.44
N GLY A 133 -0.41 14.05 13.87
CA GLY A 133 0.20 12.75 14.05
C GLY A 133 -0.30 11.69 13.05
N GLY A 134 -1.19 12.05 12.12
CA GLY A 134 -1.66 11.17 11.04
C GLY A 134 -0.54 10.73 10.09
N ARG A 135 -0.67 9.53 9.52
CA ARG A 135 0.28 8.93 8.59
C ARG A 135 -0.43 8.45 7.34
N ILE A 136 -0.04 8.93 6.18
CA ILE A 136 -0.52 8.46 4.88
C ILE A 136 0.67 7.82 4.16
N ILE A 137 0.54 6.54 3.84
CA ILE A 137 1.60 5.74 3.24
C ILE A 137 1.09 5.16 1.93
N MET A 138 1.75 5.52 0.84
CA MET A 138 1.51 4.93 -0.46
C MET A 138 2.40 3.70 -0.64
N ILE A 139 1.87 2.64 -1.24
CA ILE A 139 2.69 1.56 -1.75
C ILE A 139 2.88 1.79 -3.26
N GLY A 140 4.00 2.44 -3.55
CA GLY A 140 4.45 2.72 -4.90
C GLY A 140 5.05 1.48 -5.58
N SER A 141 6.14 1.70 -6.27
CA SER A 141 7.01 0.67 -6.85
C SER A 141 8.30 1.30 -7.31
N SER A 142 9.40 0.53 -7.34
CA SER A 142 10.67 0.91 -7.97
C SER A 142 10.49 1.32 -9.45
N VAL A 143 9.52 0.71 -10.16
CA VAL A 143 9.22 1.08 -11.55
C VAL A 143 8.57 2.47 -11.70
N GLY A 144 8.13 3.11 -10.61
CA GLY A 144 7.74 4.52 -10.61
C GLY A 144 8.92 5.49 -10.69
N GLU A 145 10.16 5.00 -10.51
CA GLU A 145 11.41 5.74 -10.70
C GLU A 145 12.07 5.37 -12.02
N ARG A 146 12.22 4.06 -12.29
CA ARG A 146 12.93 3.55 -13.44
C ARG A 146 12.28 2.27 -13.95
N VAL A 147 11.99 2.20 -15.24
CA VAL A 147 11.42 1.03 -15.91
C VAL A 147 12.57 0.25 -16.56
N LEU A 148 12.85 -0.95 -16.08
CA LEU A 148 13.97 -1.79 -16.54
C LEU A 148 13.55 -2.91 -17.48
N VAL A 149 12.23 -3.19 -17.56
CA VAL A 149 11.68 -4.27 -18.41
C VAL A 149 10.48 -3.76 -19.20
N PRO A 150 10.24 -4.23 -20.42
CA PRO A 150 9.05 -3.87 -21.20
C PRO A 150 7.76 -4.42 -20.56
N GLY A 151 6.62 -4.00 -21.09
CA GLY A 151 5.31 -4.54 -20.69
C GLY A 151 4.69 -3.94 -19.43
N LEU A 152 5.25 -2.86 -18.88
CA LEU A 152 4.78 -2.24 -17.64
C LEU A 152 4.39 -0.75 -17.81
N VAL A 153 4.22 -0.25 -19.03
CA VAL A 153 4.02 1.19 -19.28
C VAL A 153 2.82 1.79 -18.52
N PRO A 154 1.59 1.25 -18.60
CA PRO A 154 0.46 1.79 -17.85
C PRO A 154 0.67 1.71 -16.33
N TYR A 155 1.22 0.59 -15.85
CA TYR A 155 1.53 0.41 -14.43
C TYR A 155 2.56 1.42 -13.93
N ALA A 156 3.68 1.58 -14.65
CA ALA A 156 4.74 2.53 -14.30
C ALA A 156 4.21 3.97 -14.27
N ALA A 157 3.37 4.35 -15.25
CA ALA A 157 2.72 5.65 -15.28
C ALA A 157 1.88 5.90 -14.01
N THR A 158 1.11 4.88 -13.55
CA THR A 158 0.33 5.02 -12.29
C THR A 158 1.24 5.14 -11.07
N LYS A 159 2.38 4.45 -11.03
CA LYS A 159 3.31 4.53 -9.90
C LYS A 159 4.12 5.84 -9.89
N GLY A 160 4.40 6.41 -11.07
CA GLY A 160 4.90 7.77 -11.21
C GLY A 160 3.90 8.83 -10.73
N ALA A 161 2.61 8.66 -11.05
CA ALA A 161 1.54 9.52 -10.56
C ALA A 161 1.44 9.50 -9.02
N VAL A 162 1.48 8.30 -8.40
CA VAL A 162 1.46 8.13 -6.94
C VAL A 162 2.68 8.80 -6.28
N LYS A 163 3.86 8.71 -6.91
CA LYS A 163 5.08 9.39 -6.46
C LYS A 163 4.87 10.91 -6.37
N MET A 164 4.40 11.55 -7.44
CA MET A 164 4.17 12.99 -7.46
C MET A 164 3.02 13.41 -6.56
N PHE A 165 1.95 12.61 -6.48
CA PHE A 165 0.85 12.83 -5.55
C PHE A 165 1.34 12.86 -4.09
N THR A 166 2.24 11.97 -3.71
CA THR A 166 2.85 11.93 -2.37
C THR A 166 3.55 13.26 -2.04
N GLN A 167 4.34 13.77 -2.96
CA GLN A 167 5.09 15.02 -2.75
C GLN A 167 4.16 16.24 -2.64
N GLY A 168 3.18 16.33 -3.55
CA GLY A 168 2.20 17.43 -3.54
C GLY A 168 1.37 17.42 -2.26
N LEU A 169 0.81 16.27 -1.89
CA LEU A 169 -0.02 16.14 -0.71
C LEU A 169 0.75 16.42 0.59
N ALA A 170 2.02 15.99 0.67
CA ALA A 170 2.86 16.29 1.83
C ALA A 170 2.99 17.79 2.11
N ARG A 171 3.05 18.60 1.05
CA ARG A 171 3.07 20.07 1.15
C ARG A 171 1.75 20.65 1.66
N GLU A 172 0.62 20.09 1.23
CA GLU A 172 -0.71 20.57 1.63
C GLU A 172 -1.05 20.26 3.09
N VAL A 173 -0.70 19.02 3.54
CA VAL A 173 -1.15 18.55 4.86
C VAL A 173 -0.10 18.63 5.96
N GLY A 174 1.13 18.98 5.62
CA GLY A 174 2.25 19.09 6.58
C GLY A 174 1.94 20.05 7.75
N GLY A 175 1.31 21.20 7.46
CA GLY A 175 0.87 22.16 8.49
C GLY A 175 -0.19 21.62 9.44
N ARG A 176 -0.85 20.51 9.11
CA ARG A 176 -1.78 19.79 9.99
C ARG A 176 -1.07 18.74 10.86
N GLY A 177 0.25 18.59 10.75
CA GLY A 177 1.01 17.54 11.43
C GLY A 177 0.78 16.14 10.86
N ILE A 178 0.37 16.03 9.59
CA ILE A 178 0.18 14.75 8.89
C ILE A 178 1.37 14.53 7.96
N THR A 179 1.99 13.35 8.01
CA THR A 179 3.05 12.98 7.06
C THR A 179 2.50 12.12 5.93
N VAL A 180 3.07 12.29 4.73
CA VAL A 180 2.70 11.53 3.54
C VAL A 180 3.98 11.00 2.90
N ASN A 181 4.12 9.69 2.80
CA ASN A 181 5.32 9.05 2.25
C ASN A 181 4.95 7.93 1.28
N ASN A 182 5.85 7.64 0.37
CA ASN A 182 5.73 6.59 -0.63
C ASN A 182 6.79 5.51 -0.37
N VAL A 183 6.38 4.31 -0.03
CA VAL A 183 7.25 3.12 0.02
C VAL A 183 7.25 2.47 -1.36
N GLN A 184 8.42 2.25 -1.92
CA GLN A 184 8.61 1.76 -3.29
C GLN A 184 9.29 0.38 -3.27
N PRO A 185 8.50 -0.72 -3.26
CA PRO A 185 9.06 -2.06 -3.35
C PRO A 185 9.67 -2.32 -4.73
N GLY A 186 10.74 -3.12 -4.75
CA GLY A 186 11.23 -3.83 -5.92
C GLY A 186 10.43 -5.12 -6.17
N PRO A 187 11.07 -6.14 -6.79
CA PRO A 187 10.47 -7.46 -6.95
C PRO A 187 10.25 -8.12 -5.59
N ILE A 188 9.00 -8.31 -5.21
CA ILE A 188 8.61 -8.96 -3.95
C ILE A 188 7.86 -10.25 -4.25
N ASP A 189 8.22 -11.33 -3.56
CA ASP A 189 7.57 -12.63 -3.69
C ASP A 189 6.13 -12.58 -3.18
N THR A 190 5.20 -12.63 -4.11
CA THR A 190 3.74 -12.56 -3.87
C THR A 190 3.01 -13.35 -4.95
N ASP A 191 1.70 -13.61 -4.74
CA ASP A 191 0.84 -14.22 -5.77
C ASP A 191 0.81 -13.40 -7.07
N LEU A 192 0.98 -12.08 -6.99
CA LEU A 192 1.00 -11.20 -8.16
C LEU A 192 2.34 -11.26 -8.92
N ASN A 193 3.43 -11.55 -8.25
CA ASN A 193 4.78 -11.62 -8.80
C ASN A 193 5.58 -12.73 -8.10
N PRO A 194 5.32 -14.02 -8.45
CA PRO A 194 5.97 -15.16 -7.80
C PRO A 194 7.48 -15.21 -8.09
N ALA A 195 8.30 -15.48 -7.07
CA ALA A 195 9.75 -15.61 -7.19
C ALA A 195 10.20 -16.86 -7.98
N ALA A 196 9.28 -17.78 -8.31
CA ALA A 196 9.47 -18.94 -9.18
C ALA A 196 8.76 -18.79 -10.53
N GLY A 197 8.16 -17.63 -10.83
CA GLY A 197 7.48 -17.37 -12.11
C GLY A 197 8.44 -17.04 -13.25
N ASP A 198 7.91 -16.94 -14.48
CA ASP A 198 8.67 -16.68 -15.70
C ASP A 198 9.47 -15.38 -15.67
N TRP A 199 8.99 -14.39 -14.94
CA TRP A 199 9.64 -13.09 -14.75
C TRP A 199 10.72 -13.09 -13.65
N ALA A 200 10.91 -14.20 -12.92
CA ALA A 200 11.79 -14.22 -11.76
C ALA A 200 13.26 -14.02 -12.11
N VAL A 201 13.73 -14.68 -13.15
CA VAL A 201 15.16 -14.62 -13.56
C VAL A 201 15.55 -13.19 -13.95
N PRO A 202 14.88 -12.52 -14.91
CA PRO A 202 15.26 -11.17 -15.30
C PRO A 202 15.08 -10.15 -14.16
N GLN A 203 14.11 -10.32 -13.28
CA GLN A 203 13.92 -9.41 -12.15
C GLN A 203 14.99 -9.58 -11.06
N LYS A 204 15.49 -10.80 -10.81
CA LYS A 204 16.63 -11.03 -9.91
C LYS A 204 17.90 -10.40 -10.46
N ALA A 205 18.17 -10.59 -11.74
CA ALA A 205 19.38 -10.10 -12.38
C ALA A 205 19.56 -8.57 -12.34
N VAL A 206 18.47 -7.81 -12.15
CA VAL A 206 18.54 -6.34 -12.02
C VAL A 206 18.53 -5.86 -10.57
N THR A 207 18.54 -6.76 -9.58
CA THR A 207 18.68 -6.40 -8.16
C THR A 207 20.12 -6.64 -7.70
N ALA A 208 20.70 -5.69 -6.96
CA ALA A 208 22.06 -5.85 -6.42
C ALA A 208 22.16 -7.00 -5.41
N LEU A 209 21.06 -7.35 -4.74
CA LEU A 209 21.00 -8.47 -3.79
C LEU A 209 20.71 -9.81 -4.44
N ASP A 210 20.54 -9.88 -5.77
CA ASP A 210 20.28 -11.10 -6.56
C ASP A 210 19.16 -12.00 -6.02
N ARG A 211 18.11 -11.37 -5.46
CA ARG A 211 16.94 -12.07 -4.93
C ARG A 211 15.69 -11.21 -4.95
N TYR A 212 14.55 -11.88 -4.88
CA TYR A 212 13.30 -11.22 -4.50
C TYR A 212 13.33 -10.80 -3.03
N GLY A 213 12.70 -9.67 -2.76
CA GLY A 213 12.36 -9.29 -1.39
C GLY A 213 11.17 -10.11 -0.86
N ARG A 214 11.03 -10.14 0.45
CA ARG A 214 9.89 -10.76 1.13
C ARG A 214 8.89 -9.69 1.54
N VAL A 215 7.63 -10.08 1.68
CA VAL A 215 6.55 -9.17 2.10
C VAL A 215 6.79 -8.55 3.49
N ASP A 216 7.48 -9.27 4.38
CA ASP A 216 7.84 -8.77 5.71
C ASP A 216 8.90 -7.67 5.68
N GLU A 217 9.80 -7.65 4.69
CA GLU A 217 10.79 -6.58 4.50
C GLU A 217 10.08 -5.26 4.12
N VAL A 218 9.06 -5.31 3.28
CA VAL A 218 8.21 -4.14 2.96
C VAL A 218 7.41 -3.70 4.19
N ALA A 219 6.78 -4.66 4.88
CA ALA A 219 5.99 -4.38 6.07
C ALA A 219 6.81 -3.74 7.20
N ALA A 220 8.09 -4.09 7.32
CA ALA A 220 9.00 -3.49 8.30
C ALA A 220 9.21 -1.99 8.03
N LEU A 221 9.45 -1.61 6.77
CA LEU A 221 9.60 -0.20 6.40
C LEU A 221 8.29 0.58 6.58
N VAL A 222 7.16 -0.01 6.19
CA VAL A 222 5.83 0.61 6.40
C VAL A 222 5.56 0.84 7.89
N ALA A 223 5.87 -0.12 8.75
CA ALA A 223 5.70 0.01 10.19
C ALA A 223 6.61 1.10 10.80
N PHE A 224 7.83 1.23 10.31
CA PHE A 224 8.71 2.35 10.70
C PHE A 224 8.11 3.69 10.27
N VAL A 225 7.65 3.82 9.04
CA VAL A 225 7.04 5.07 8.52
C VAL A 225 5.71 5.39 9.21
N ALA A 226 4.96 4.39 9.67
CA ALA A 226 3.74 4.57 10.46
C ALA A 226 4.03 5.01 11.90
N GLY A 227 5.23 4.74 12.40
CA GLY A 227 5.62 4.95 13.78
C GLY A 227 6.01 6.40 14.15
N PRO A 228 6.24 6.66 15.42
CA PRO A 228 6.64 7.99 15.91
C PRO A 228 8.06 8.39 15.50
N GLU A 229 8.96 7.41 15.26
CA GLU A 229 10.36 7.63 14.93
C GLU A 229 10.57 8.29 13.56
N SER A 230 9.55 8.21 12.67
CA SER A 230 9.54 8.80 11.34
C SER A 230 8.85 10.16 11.25
N SER A 231 8.61 10.84 12.39
CA SER A 231 7.77 12.04 12.45
C SER A 231 8.30 13.22 11.62
N TYR A 232 9.58 13.22 11.24
CA TYR A 232 10.19 14.24 10.39
C TYR A 232 10.39 13.78 8.94
N ILE A 233 9.85 12.61 8.56
CA ILE A 233 9.90 12.08 7.20
C ILE A 233 8.55 12.35 6.55
N THR A 234 8.52 13.22 5.52
CA THR A 234 7.33 13.51 4.73
C THR A 234 7.71 13.90 3.29
N GLY A 235 6.86 13.55 2.32
CA GLY A 235 7.12 13.74 0.89
C GLY A 235 8.21 12.83 0.32
N ALA A 236 8.67 11.86 1.11
CA ALA A 236 9.77 10.98 0.73
C ALA A 236 9.31 9.80 -0.13
N ASN A 237 10.21 9.40 -1.05
CA ASN A 237 10.14 8.12 -1.76
C ASN A 237 11.19 7.20 -1.15
N LEU A 238 10.76 6.17 -0.47
CA LEU A 238 11.60 5.25 0.30
C LEU A 238 11.64 3.89 -0.41
N THR A 239 12.75 3.58 -1.02
CA THR A 239 12.92 2.32 -1.75
C THR A 239 13.22 1.15 -0.82
N VAL A 240 12.65 -0.02 -1.14
CA VAL A 240 12.93 -1.33 -0.54
C VAL A 240 12.95 -2.34 -1.68
N ASP A 241 13.99 -2.25 -2.51
CA ASP A 241 14.03 -2.86 -3.84
C ASP A 241 15.27 -3.76 -4.09
N GLY A 242 16.06 -4.03 -3.06
CA GLY A 242 17.26 -4.83 -3.20
C GLY A 242 18.35 -4.19 -4.06
N GLY A 243 18.31 -2.85 -4.20
CA GLY A 243 19.25 -2.10 -5.03
C GLY A 243 18.93 -2.14 -6.54
N MET A 244 17.68 -2.39 -6.91
CA MET A 244 17.24 -2.41 -8.31
C MET A 244 17.42 -1.05 -9.01
N ASN A 245 17.27 0.05 -8.28
CA ASN A 245 17.40 1.41 -8.79
C ASN A 245 18.70 2.12 -8.37
N ALA A 246 19.65 1.37 -7.83
CA ALA A 246 20.95 1.91 -7.47
C ALA A 246 21.81 2.26 -8.69
#